data_e8d6dd2d5109c61c4570eb255bc09808
#
_entry.id   e8d6dd2d5109c61c4570eb255bc09808
#
_cell.length_a   1.000
_cell.length_b   1.000
_cell.length_c   1.000
_cell.angle_alpha   90.00
_cell.angle_beta   90.00
_cell.angle_gamma   90.00
#
_symmetry.space_group_name_H-M   'P 1'
#
loop_
_entity.id
_entity.type
_entity.pdbx_description
1 polymer ?
#
loop_
_entity_poly.entity_id
_entity_poly.type
_entity_poly.pdbx_seq_one_letter_code
_entity_poly.pdbx_strand_id
1 'polypeptide(L)'
;WLMQDIGIAFRDDPKALEIWRKAGVKPEGDLIKAPADWIRALCRKAPSEFTQRARNPERSVRIGGAHQVFAPIYGAPFVRDLKQGRRYGDLDSFTKLVKLVQMLPSLHHSGLVIVEPCDVPVSKRHLDMVYAHMRYTDKPHLGAITEQSRAQDSVDMAEILHGKEAMDTQCVILGNVNTNSPLLVDKVVSEAIRTYCGRGQGIIVVPFILSGAMGPVSTA
;
A
#
# COMPACT_ATOMS: atom_id res chain seq x y z
N TRP A 1 -13.93 -16.36 12.14
CA TRP A 1 -13.75 -17.77 11.77
C TRP A 1 -12.36 -18.06 11.25
N LEU A 2 -11.89 -17.52 10.08
CA LEU A 2 -10.56 -17.84 9.49
C LEU A 2 -9.41 -17.68 10.47
N MET A 3 -9.34 -16.55 11.19
CA MET A 3 -8.28 -16.30 12.18
C MET A 3 -8.34 -17.19 13.41
N GLN A 4 -9.51 -17.73 13.75
CA GLN A 4 -9.71 -18.60 14.90
C GLN A 4 -9.40 -20.06 14.57
N ASP A 5 -9.93 -20.57 13.47
CA ASP A 5 -9.91 -21.99 13.17
C ASP A 5 -8.70 -22.38 12.30
N ILE A 6 -8.32 -21.54 11.34
CA ILE A 6 -7.21 -21.77 10.41
C ILE A 6 -5.98 -21.01 10.85
N GLY A 7 -6.09 -19.72 11.13
CA GLY A 7 -5.00 -18.82 11.49
C GLY A 7 -4.34 -18.14 10.29
N ILE A 8 -3.35 -17.32 10.59
CA ILE A 8 -2.49 -16.63 9.62
C ILE A 8 -1.02 -16.81 10.01
N ALA A 9 -0.16 -17.13 9.05
CA ALA A 9 1.27 -17.32 9.29
C ALA A 9 2.03 -16.00 9.12
N PHE A 10 2.96 -15.73 10.07
CA PHE A 10 3.93 -14.62 10.00
C PHE A 10 5.32 -15.20 9.78
N ARG A 11 5.67 -15.40 8.50
CA ARG A 11 6.89 -16.10 8.12
C ARG A 11 8.14 -15.24 8.32
N ASP A 12 9.17 -15.85 8.94
CA ASP A 12 10.51 -15.28 9.14
C ASP A 12 10.51 -13.94 9.89
N ASP A 13 9.45 -13.64 10.68
CA ASP A 13 9.31 -12.39 11.43
C ASP A 13 9.12 -12.60 12.94
N PRO A 14 10.21 -12.84 13.68
CA PRO A 14 10.15 -13.03 15.14
C PRO A 14 9.58 -11.80 15.88
N LYS A 15 9.72 -10.59 15.30
CA LYS A 15 9.19 -9.36 15.88
C LYS A 15 7.66 -9.31 15.79
N ALA A 16 7.09 -9.78 14.68
CA ALA A 16 5.63 -9.92 14.58
C ALA A 16 5.11 -10.92 15.62
N LEU A 17 5.76 -12.08 15.77
CA LEU A 17 5.39 -13.08 16.78
C LEU A 17 5.50 -12.54 18.21
N GLU A 18 6.50 -11.70 18.49
CA GLU A 18 6.63 -11.02 19.78
C GLU A 18 5.47 -10.05 20.04
N ILE A 19 5.06 -9.28 19.04
CA ILE A 19 3.91 -8.37 19.13
C ILE A 19 2.64 -9.15 19.47
N TRP A 20 2.41 -10.28 18.79
CA TRP A 20 1.27 -11.14 19.07
C TRP A 20 1.29 -11.71 20.51
N ARG A 21 2.46 -12.17 20.98
CA ARG A 21 2.64 -12.64 22.38
C ARG A 21 2.32 -11.53 23.39
N LYS A 22 2.82 -10.32 23.15
CA LYS A 22 2.53 -9.15 24.01
C LYS A 22 1.04 -8.79 24.02
N ALA A 23 0.36 -9.05 22.92
CA ALA A 23 -1.09 -8.86 22.79
C ALA A 23 -1.93 -10.00 23.42
N GLY A 24 -1.28 -11.02 24.03
CA GLY A 24 -1.94 -12.13 24.71
C GLY A 24 -2.26 -13.34 23.81
N VAL A 25 -1.78 -13.35 22.57
CA VAL A 25 -1.95 -14.46 21.63
C VAL A 25 -0.70 -15.31 21.58
N LYS A 26 -0.83 -16.62 21.83
CA LYS A 26 0.31 -17.55 21.79
C LYS A 26 0.52 -18.10 20.37
N PRO A 27 1.65 -17.81 19.71
CA PRO A 27 1.95 -18.38 18.40
C PRO A 27 2.20 -19.90 18.48
N GLU A 28 1.78 -20.63 17.44
CA GLU A 28 2.12 -22.03 17.16
C GLU A 28 3.15 -22.06 16.03
N GLY A 29 4.46 -22.02 16.38
CA GLY A 29 5.50 -21.75 15.38
C GLY A 29 5.37 -20.32 14.83
N ASP A 30 5.15 -20.17 13.53
CA ASP A 30 4.87 -18.91 12.87
C ASP A 30 3.35 -18.66 12.66
N LEU A 31 2.50 -19.62 13.03
CA LEU A 31 1.04 -19.54 12.90
C LEU A 31 0.42 -18.83 14.10
N ILE A 32 -0.46 -17.88 13.80
CA ILE A 32 -1.26 -17.14 14.78
C ILE A 32 -2.71 -17.55 14.63
N LYS A 33 -3.30 -18.01 15.74
CA LYS A 33 -4.75 -18.20 15.90
C LYS A 33 -5.24 -17.28 17.00
N ALA A 34 -6.34 -16.60 16.77
CA ALA A 34 -6.90 -15.68 17.76
C ALA A 34 -8.44 -15.74 17.76
N PRO A 35 -9.10 -15.55 18.92
CA PRO A 35 -10.55 -15.59 19.02
C PRO A 35 -11.22 -14.55 18.10
N ALA A 36 -12.29 -14.95 17.41
CA ALA A 36 -12.97 -14.11 16.44
C ALA A 36 -13.42 -12.77 17.03
N ASP A 37 -13.97 -12.78 18.25
CA ASP A 37 -14.45 -11.57 18.91
C ASP A 37 -13.33 -10.62 19.31
N TRP A 38 -12.18 -11.17 19.71
CA TRP A 38 -11.00 -10.37 20.01
C TRP A 38 -10.46 -9.68 18.73
N ILE A 39 -10.38 -10.41 17.61
CA ILE A 39 -10.00 -9.84 16.32
C ILE A 39 -10.98 -8.74 15.89
N ARG A 40 -12.29 -8.99 16.00
CA ARG A 40 -13.31 -7.97 15.69
C ARG A 40 -13.17 -6.73 16.57
N ALA A 41 -12.89 -6.92 17.86
CA ALA A 41 -12.66 -5.80 18.78
C ALA A 41 -11.44 -4.96 18.39
N LEU A 42 -10.36 -5.59 17.91
CA LEU A 42 -9.19 -4.89 17.36
C LEU A 42 -9.54 -4.13 16.08
N CYS A 43 -10.23 -4.78 15.13
CA CYS A 43 -10.62 -4.13 13.88
C CYS A 43 -11.51 -2.91 14.11
N ARG A 44 -12.37 -2.93 15.13
CA ARG A 44 -13.21 -1.78 15.51
C ARG A 44 -12.44 -0.59 16.07
N LYS A 45 -11.16 -0.74 16.42
CA LYS A 45 -10.31 0.38 16.85
C LYS A 45 -9.81 1.19 15.65
N ALA A 46 -9.81 0.61 14.45
CA ALA A 46 -9.51 1.36 13.24
C ALA A 46 -10.63 2.36 12.94
N PRO A 47 -10.32 3.57 12.47
CA PRO A 47 -11.35 4.53 12.08
C PRO A 47 -12.19 3.96 10.93
N SER A 48 -13.51 4.09 11.00
CA SER A 48 -14.42 3.70 9.92
C SER A 48 -14.28 4.59 8.69
N GLU A 49 -13.82 5.81 8.90
CA GLU A 49 -13.54 6.80 7.87
C GLU A 49 -12.35 7.65 8.27
N PHE A 50 -11.53 8.04 7.30
CA PHE A 50 -10.44 8.98 7.51
C PHE A 50 -10.18 9.78 6.22
N THR A 51 -9.43 10.86 6.34
CA THR A 51 -9.00 11.67 5.19
C THR A 51 -7.51 11.43 4.93
N GLN A 52 -7.17 11.03 3.71
CA GLN A 52 -5.80 11.14 3.25
C GLN A 52 -5.58 12.54 2.69
N ARG A 53 -4.70 13.29 3.33
CA ARG A 53 -4.36 14.65 2.93
C ARG A 53 -3.54 14.65 1.64
N ALA A 54 -3.96 15.47 0.71
CA ALA A 54 -3.19 15.78 -0.50
C ALA A 54 -2.27 16.99 -0.30
N ARG A 55 -1.31 17.20 -1.19
CA ARG A 55 -0.49 18.43 -1.22
C ARG A 55 -1.36 19.66 -1.42
N ASN A 56 -2.35 19.60 -2.33
CA ASN A 56 -3.44 20.56 -2.39
C ASN A 56 -4.57 20.08 -1.46
N PRO A 57 -4.90 20.78 -0.38
CA PRO A 57 -5.93 20.34 0.56
C PRO A 57 -7.30 20.08 -0.07
N GLU A 58 -7.66 20.80 -1.12
CA GLU A 58 -8.93 20.63 -1.85
C GLU A 58 -9.02 19.29 -2.61
N ARG A 59 -7.88 18.64 -2.83
CA ARG A 59 -7.78 17.31 -3.47
C ARG A 59 -7.59 16.17 -2.48
N SER A 60 -7.69 16.47 -1.18
CA SER A 60 -7.68 15.42 -0.16
C SER A 60 -8.87 14.48 -0.35
N VAL A 61 -8.67 13.22 -0.07
CA VAL A 61 -9.70 12.18 -0.30
C VAL A 61 -10.19 11.61 1.02
N ARG A 62 -11.50 11.46 1.14
CA ARG A 62 -12.13 10.77 2.25
C ARG A 62 -12.28 9.29 1.90
N ILE A 63 -11.78 8.42 2.77
CA ILE A 63 -11.74 6.97 2.59
C ILE A 63 -12.58 6.32 3.69
N GLY A 64 -13.40 5.36 3.32
CA GLY A 64 -14.32 4.64 4.22
C GLY A 64 -15.77 5.06 4.07
N GLY A 65 -16.66 4.46 4.84
CA GLY A 65 -18.09 4.71 4.77
C GLY A 65 -18.66 4.47 3.36
N ALA A 66 -19.40 5.44 2.84
CA ALA A 66 -19.98 5.43 1.48
C ALA A 66 -19.08 6.13 0.43
N HIS A 67 -17.89 6.56 0.80
CA HIS A 67 -17.00 7.30 -0.10
C HIS A 67 -16.27 6.37 -1.05
N GLN A 68 -16.19 6.75 -2.32
CA GLN A 68 -15.45 6.06 -3.37
C GLN A 68 -14.26 6.90 -3.84
N VAL A 69 -13.08 6.31 -3.83
CA VAL A 69 -11.83 6.93 -4.30
C VAL A 69 -11.32 6.13 -5.48
N PHE A 70 -11.28 6.75 -6.66
CA PHE A 70 -10.73 6.14 -7.86
C PHE A 70 -9.25 6.46 -8.00
N ALA A 71 -8.45 5.43 -8.22
CA ALA A 71 -7.03 5.47 -8.50
C ALA A 71 -6.74 4.80 -9.86
N PRO A 72 -5.59 5.09 -10.50
CA PRO A 72 -5.20 4.39 -11.72
C PRO A 72 -4.87 2.92 -11.43
N ILE A 73 -4.71 2.14 -12.52
CA ILE A 73 -4.22 0.76 -12.45
C ILE A 73 -2.89 0.69 -11.71
N TYR A 74 -2.62 -0.45 -11.06
CA TYR A 74 -1.42 -0.65 -10.27
C TYR A 74 -0.59 -1.82 -10.77
N GLY A 75 0.75 -1.61 -10.92
CA GLY A 75 1.72 -2.67 -11.17
C GLY A 75 1.81 -3.15 -12.63
N ALA A 76 1.33 -2.38 -13.60
CA ALA A 76 1.46 -2.75 -15.01
C ALA A 76 2.92 -2.67 -15.48
N PRO A 77 3.50 -3.74 -16.09
CA PRO A 77 4.86 -3.70 -16.62
C PRO A 77 4.97 -3.08 -18.02
N PHE A 78 3.83 -2.89 -18.70
CA PHE A 78 3.80 -2.43 -20.08
C PHE A 78 2.94 -1.20 -20.26
N VAL A 79 3.34 -0.37 -21.22
CA VAL A 79 2.51 0.69 -21.80
C VAL A 79 2.17 0.32 -23.25
N ARG A 80 1.08 0.88 -23.76
CA ARG A 80 0.70 0.78 -25.16
C ARG A 80 0.19 2.14 -25.65
N ASP A 81 0.71 2.59 -26.77
CA ASP A 81 0.19 3.76 -27.48
C ASP A 81 0.03 3.47 -28.98
N LEU A 82 -0.60 4.41 -29.71
CA LEU A 82 -0.93 4.23 -31.12
C LEU A 82 0.30 4.29 -32.05
N LYS A 83 1.39 4.95 -31.61
CA LYS A 83 2.59 5.16 -32.44
C LYS A 83 3.60 4.02 -32.31
N GLN A 84 3.83 3.57 -31.06
CA GLN A 84 4.91 2.63 -30.73
C GLN A 84 4.39 1.24 -30.35
N GLY A 85 3.07 1.06 -30.25
CA GLY A 85 2.47 -0.19 -29.84
C GLY A 85 2.76 -0.51 -28.35
N ARG A 86 2.83 -1.83 -28.05
CA ARG A 86 3.12 -2.32 -26.69
C ARG A 86 4.63 -2.40 -26.45
N ARG A 87 5.09 -1.81 -25.34
CA ARG A 87 6.49 -1.86 -24.88
C ARG A 87 6.56 -1.88 -23.35
N TYR A 88 7.71 -2.22 -22.80
CA TYR A 88 7.94 -2.04 -21.36
C TYR A 88 7.82 -0.56 -20.99
N GLY A 89 7.32 -0.32 -19.77
CA GLY A 89 7.30 1.02 -19.20
C GLY A 89 8.71 1.55 -18.95
N ASP A 90 8.87 2.85 -19.08
CA ASP A 90 10.06 3.62 -18.77
C ASP A 90 9.69 4.83 -17.89
N LEU A 91 10.68 5.53 -17.34
CA LEU A 91 10.44 6.67 -16.45
C LEU A 91 9.70 7.83 -17.16
N ASP A 92 9.95 8.01 -18.45
CA ASP A 92 9.24 9.01 -19.27
C ASP A 92 7.76 8.68 -19.40
N SER A 93 7.42 7.44 -19.74
CA SER A 93 6.03 6.95 -19.79
C SER A 93 5.35 7.04 -18.43
N PHE A 94 6.05 6.64 -17.36
CA PHE A 94 5.57 6.77 -15.98
C PHE A 94 5.22 8.23 -15.66
N THR A 95 6.12 9.15 -15.93
CA THR A 95 5.94 10.59 -15.69
C THR A 95 4.76 11.16 -16.49
N LYS A 96 4.61 10.75 -17.77
CA LYS A 96 3.49 11.15 -18.60
C LYS A 96 2.15 10.66 -18.05
N LEU A 97 2.11 9.42 -17.56
CA LEU A 97 0.92 8.85 -16.93
C LEU A 97 0.55 9.56 -15.61
N VAL A 98 1.53 9.91 -14.76
CA VAL A 98 1.29 10.72 -13.55
C VAL A 98 0.67 12.07 -13.91
N LYS A 99 1.21 12.75 -14.94
CA LYS A 99 0.64 14.02 -15.43
C LYS A 99 -0.78 13.85 -16.01
N LEU A 100 -1.02 12.75 -16.71
CA LEU A 100 -2.37 12.42 -17.20
C LEU A 100 -3.36 12.23 -16.06
N VAL A 101 -2.98 11.47 -15.02
CA VAL A 101 -3.81 11.29 -13.81
C VAL A 101 -4.11 12.63 -13.13
N GLN A 102 -3.13 13.55 -13.08
CA GLN A 102 -3.35 14.89 -12.54
C GLN A 102 -4.46 15.62 -13.30
N MET A 103 -4.53 15.47 -14.62
CA MET A 103 -5.50 16.16 -15.48
C MET A 103 -6.90 15.53 -15.48
N LEU A 104 -7.04 14.28 -15.02
CA LEU A 104 -8.31 13.55 -15.03
C LEU A 104 -9.09 13.80 -13.73
N PRO A 105 -10.22 14.52 -13.74
CA PRO A 105 -11.00 14.81 -12.55
C PRO A 105 -11.66 13.56 -11.96
N SER A 106 -11.92 12.52 -12.77
CA SER A 106 -12.49 11.25 -12.33
C SER A 106 -11.53 10.38 -11.52
N LEU A 107 -10.22 10.65 -11.56
CA LEU A 107 -9.23 9.98 -10.71
C LEU A 107 -8.93 10.89 -9.51
N HIS A 108 -9.33 10.45 -8.34
CA HIS A 108 -9.19 11.21 -7.11
C HIS A 108 -7.81 11.04 -6.47
N HIS A 109 -7.17 9.90 -6.76
CA HIS A 109 -5.91 9.47 -6.17
C HIS A 109 -4.89 9.16 -7.27
N SER A 110 -3.63 9.45 -7.03
CA SER A 110 -2.56 9.30 -8.03
C SER A 110 -1.98 7.88 -8.11
N GLY A 111 -2.26 7.02 -7.13
CA GLY A 111 -1.65 5.68 -7.07
C GLY A 111 -0.18 5.73 -6.67
N LEU A 112 0.59 4.72 -7.09
CA LEU A 112 2.05 4.71 -7.07
C LEU A 112 2.58 4.11 -8.38
N VAL A 113 2.47 2.79 -8.55
CA VAL A 113 3.04 2.08 -9.71
C VAL A 113 2.01 2.05 -10.83
N ILE A 114 1.80 3.15 -11.54
CA ILE A 114 0.90 3.20 -12.71
C ILE A 114 1.45 2.32 -13.82
N VAL A 115 2.76 2.37 -14.02
CA VAL A 115 3.54 1.44 -14.85
C VAL A 115 4.94 1.30 -14.25
N GLU A 116 5.54 0.12 -14.35
CA GLU A 116 6.92 -0.08 -13.90
C GLU A 116 7.92 0.65 -14.80
N PRO A 117 8.74 1.58 -14.29
CA PRO A 117 9.83 2.19 -15.05
C PRO A 117 11.01 1.22 -15.12
N CYS A 118 10.99 0.33 -16.12
CA CYS A 118 11.94 -0.78 -16.24
C CYS A 118 13.37 -0.32 -16.61
N ASP A 119 13.55 0.90 -17.08
CA ASP A 119 14.82 1.55 -17.38
C ASP A 119 15.53 2.08 -16.12
N VAL A 120 14.83 2.15 -14.97
CA VAL A 120 15.40 2.58 -13.70
C VAL A 120 15.86 1.36 -12.88
N PRO A 121 17.08 1.38 -12.30
CA PRO A 121 17.56 0.32 -11.41
C PRO A 121 16.58 0.04 -10.26
N VAL A 122 16.30 -1.23 -9.97
CA VAL A 122 15.32 -1.66 -8.96
C VAL A 122 15.62 -1.06 -7.58
N SER A 123 16.90 -0.89 -7.23
CA SER A 123 17.32 -0.36 -5.92
C SER A 123 16.86 1.09 -5.65
N LYS A 124 16.69 1.91 -6.70
CA LYS A 124 16.28 3.31 -6.56
C LYS A 124 14.93 3.64 -7.23
N ARG A 125 14.34 2.69 -7.94
CA ARG A 125 13.11 2.90 -8.72
C ARG A 125 11.97 3.52 -7.92
N HIS A 126 11.82 3.10 -6.67
CA HIS A 126 10.78 3.63 -5.76
C HIS A 126 10.97 5.14 -5.49
N LEU A 127 12.21 5.62 -5.39
CA LEU A 127 12.50 7.04 -5.18
C LEU A 127 12.05 7.88 -6.39
N ASP A 128 12.41 7.43 -7.61
CA ASP A 128 12.03 8.13 -8.84
C ASP A 128 10.49 8.13 -9.02
N MET A 129 9.81 7.03 -8.69
CA MET A 129 8.34 6.95 -8.75
C MET A 129 7.67 7.88 -7.73
N VAL A 130 8.06 7.84 -6.47
CA VAL A 130 7.50 8.72 -5.42
C VAL A 130 7.79 10.18 -5.77
N TYR A 131 9.02 10.50 -6.21
CA TYR A 131 9.39 11.86 -6.64
C TYR A 131 8.52 12.36 -7.81
N ALA A 132 8.22 11.51 -8.79
CA ALA A 132 7.36 11.89 -9.90
C ALA A 132 5.94 12.26 -9.42
N HIS A 133 5.37 11.51 -8.46
CA HIS A 133 4.10 11.89 -7.85
C HIS A 133 4.21 13.21 -7.11
N MET A 134 5.22 13.39 -6.26
CA MET A 134 5.45 14.64 -5.53
C MET A 134 5.62 15.84 -6.47
N ARG A 135 6.25 15.65 -7.62
CA ARG A 135 6.59 16.71 -8.58
C ARG A 135 5.43 17.09 -9.50
N TYR A 136 4.68 16.10 -9.99
CA TYR A 136 3.79 16.29 -11.15
C TYR A 136 2.30 16.16 -10.81
N THR A 137 1.95 15.82 -9.57
CA THR A 137 0.57 15.84 -9.09
C THR A 137 0.46 16.49 -7.73
N ASP A 138 -0.69 17.06 -7.42
CA ASP A 138 -1.07 17.58 -6.11
C ASP A 138 -2.13 16.70 -5.41
N LYS A 139 -2.48 15.56 -6.05
CA LYS A 139 -3.35 14.52 -5.50
C LYS A 139 -2.61 13.65 -4.48
N PRO A 140 -3.33 12.95 -3.59
CA PRO A 140 -2.69 11.98 -2.70
C PRO A 140 -2.11 10.81 -3.49
N HIS A 141 -1.06 10.20 -2.96
CA HIS A 141 -0.38 9.05 -3.58
C HIS A 141 -0.06 7.96 -2.56
N LEU A 142 0.34 6.79 -3.05
CA LEU A 142 0.84 5.68 -2.24
C LEU A 142 2.37 5.75 -2.14
N GLY A 143 2.92 5.07 -1.14
CA GLY A 143 4.35 4.82 -1.01
C GLY A 143 4.74 3.36 -1.25
N ALA A 144 6.04 3.11 -1.39
CA ALA A 144 6.60 1.79 -1.63
C ALA A 144 6.49 0.88 -0.39
N ILE A 145 6.38 -0.43 -0.64
CA ILE A 145 6.21 -1.45 0.41
C ILE A 145 7.06 -2.72 0.19
N THR A 146 7.85 -2.75 -0.87
CA THR A 146 8.56 -3.97 -1.30
C THR A 146 9.81 -4.29 -0.49
N GLU A 147 10.18 -3.42 0.43
CA GLU A 147 11.30 -3.53 1.38
C GLU A 147 11.11 -2.52 2.49
N GLN A 148 11.59 -2.80 3.71
CA GLN A 148 11.49 -1.87 4.84
C GLN A 148 12.16 -0.53 4.54
N SER A 149 13.35 -0.53 3.94
CA SER A 149 14.08 0.68 3.55
C SER A 149 13.28 1.53 2.58
N ARG A 150 12.63 0.92 1.59
CA ARG A 150 11.83 1.64 0.60
C ARG A 150 10.54 2.21 1.19
N ALA A 151 9.95 1.49 2.15
CA ALA A 151 8.83 2.00 2.93
C ALA A 151 9.25 3.23 3.74
N GLN A 152 10.43 3.16 4.39
CA GLN A 152 10.99 4.27 5.15
C GLN A 152 11.29 5.48 4.25
N ASP A 153 11.98 5.27 3.12
CA ASP A 153 12.25 6.32 2.14
C ASP A 153 10.96 7.04 1.70
N SER A 154 9.89 6.28 1.45
CA SER A 154 8.60 6.86 1.05
C SER A 154 7.97 7.70 2.16
N VAL A 155 8.07 7.26 3.40
CA VAL A 155 7.58 8.00 4.59
C VAL A 155 8.41 9.26 4.80
N ASP A 156 9.73 9.19 4.67
CA ASP A 156 10.63 10.34 4.82
C ASP A 156 10.41 11.37 3.70
N MET A 157 10.21 10.92 2.46
CA MET A 157 9.84 11.79 1.33
C MET A 157 8.49 12.47 1.57
N ALA A 158 7.52 11.75 2.14
CA ALA A 158 6.23 12.35 2.51
C ALA A 158 6.38 13.41 3.62
N GLU A 159 7.26 13.18 4.60
CA GLU A 159 7.58 14.18 5.62
C GLU A 159 8.24 15.43 5.03
N ILE A 160 9.16 15.26 4.08
CA ILE A 160 9.76 16.39 3.35
C ILE A 160 8.68 17.20 2.60
N LEU A 161 7.71 16.51 1.99
CA LEU A 161 6.64 17.17 1.21
C LEU A 161 5.61 17.89 2.08
N HIS A 162 5.15 17.26 3.16
CA HIS A 162 4.01 17.72 3.96
C HIS A 162 4.42 18.41 5.26
N GLY A 163 5.66 18.23 5.71
CA GLY A 163 6.18 18.67 6.99
C GLY A 163 5.86 17.74 8.14
N LYS A 164 6.67 17.82 9.20
CA LYS A 164 6.58 16.96 10.38
C LYS A 164 5.23 17.04 11.07
N GLU A 165 4.68 18.24 11.25
CA GLU A 165 3.39 18.45 11.92
C GLU A 165 2.25 17.69 11.20
N ALA A 166 2.22 17.76 9.86
CA ALA A 166 1.23 17.04 9.08
C ALA A 166 1.41 15.52 9.18
N MET A 167 2.65 15.04 9.18
CA MET A 167 2.94 13.61 9.37
C MET A 167 2.50 13.10 10.74
N ASP A 168 2.65 13.88 11.80
CA ASP A 168 2.33 13.48 13.17
C ASP A 168 0.82 13.55 13.47
N THR A 169 0.05 14.34 12.72
CA THR A 169 -1.38 14.61 13.01
C THR A 169 -2.36 14.12 11.95
N GLN A 170 -1.88 13.78 10.74
CA GLN A 170 -2.73 13.46 9.59
C GLN A 170 -2.19 12.25 8.83
N CYS A 171 -3.09 11.56 8.11
CA CYS A 171 -2.69 10.56 7.14
C CYS A 171 -2.35 11.26 5.81
N VAL A 172 -1.08 11.28 5.42
CA VAL A 172 -0.61 11.93 4.18
C VAL A 172 -0.16 10.93 3.13
N ILE A 173 0.22 9.71 3.55
CA ILE A 173 0.67 8.63 2.66
C ILE A 173 0.08 7.29 3.09
N LEU A 174 -0.19 6.42 2.14
CA LEU A 174 -0.65 5.05 2.38
C LEU A 174 0.32 4.04 1.76
N GLY A 175 0.56 2.93 2.45
CA GLY A 175 1.21 1.76 1.88
C GLY A 175 0.17 0.78 1.32
N ASN A 176 0.35 0.28 0.10
CA ASN A 176 -0.50 -0.78 -0.46
C ASN A 176 0.18 -2.13 -0.33
N VAL A 177 -0.24 -2.92 0.65
CA VAL A 177 0.38 -4.18 1.06
C VAL A 177 -0.38 -5.35 0.44
N ASN A 178 0.30 -6.12 -0.40
CA ASN A 178 -0.22 -7.41 -0.88
C ASN A 178 0.33 -8.54 -0.01
N THR A 179 -0.53 -9.44 0.45
CA THR A 179 -0.07 -10.67 1.11
C THR A 179 0.45 -11.65 0.07
N ASN A 180 1.45 -12.48 0.44
CA ASN A 180 2.03 -13.48 -0.48
C ASN A 180 1.05 -14.62 -0.80
N SER A 181 0.18 -14.89 0.14
CA SER A 181 -0.94 -15.81 0.08
C SER A 181 -2.03 -15.26 0.99
N PRO A 182 -3.30 -15.60 0.81
CA PRO A 182 -4.38 -15.06 1.63
C PRO A 182 -4.16 -15.13 3.14
N LEU A 183 -3.46 -16.17 3.61
CA LEU A 183 -3.21 -16.42 5.03
C LEU A 183 -1.71 -16.43 5.37
N LEU A 184 -0.89 -15.76 4.58
CA LEU A 184 0.55 -15.66 4.77
C LEU A 184 1.02 -14.22 4.68
N VAL A 185 1.68 -13.75 5.73
CA VAL A 185 2.37 -12.47 5.80
C VAL A 185 3.86 -12.75 6.00
N ASP A 186 4.69 -12.36 5.07
CA ASP A 186 6.13 -12.47 5.23
C ASP A 186 6.73 -11.29 6.00
N LYS A 187 8.01 -11.42 6.32
CA LYS A 187 8.76 -10.38 7.05
C LYS A 187 8.75 -9.04 6.34
N VAL A 188 8.91 -9.02 5.01
CA VAL A 188 8.97 -7.77 4.21
C VAL A 188 7.66 -7.01 4.34
N VAL A 189 6.53 -7.71 4.18
CA VAL A 189 5.18 -7.14 4.34
C VAL A 189 4.97 -6.62 5.76
N SER A 190 5.31 -7.42 6.78
CA SER A 190 5.20 -7.03 8.19
C SER A 190 6.04 -5.81 8.54
N GLU A 191 7.26 -5.73 8.02
CA GLU A 191 8.16 -4.58 8.24
C GLU A 191 7.63 -3.31 7.59
N ALA A 192 7.10 -3.40 6.36
CA ALA A 192 6.45 -2.26 5.71
C ALA A 192 5.23 -1.77 6.51
N ILE A 193 4.36 -2.69 6.98
CA ILE A 193 3.23 -2.36 7.86
C ILE A 193 3.71 -1.59 9.09
N ARG A 194 4.73 -2.11 9.79
CA ARG A 194 5.28 -1.46 10.99
C ARG A 194 5.86 -0.09 10.70
N THR A 195 6.47 0.11 9.54
CA THR A 195 7.05 1.40 9.13
C THR A 195 5.96 2.47 8.97
N TYR A 196 4.92 2.19 8.19
CA TYR A 196 3.81 3.14 8.02
C TYR A 196 3.04 3.38 9.33
N CYS A 197 2.63 2.29 10.00
CA CYS A 197 1.85 2.40 11.25
C CYS A 197 2.65 3.07 12.38
N GLY A 198 3.96 2.83 12.46
CA GLY A 198 4.85 3.46 13.45
C GLY A 198 4.96 4.98 13.30
N ARG A 199 4.62 5.51 12.13
CA ARG A 199 4.56 6.95 11.83
C ARG A 199 3.11 7.47 11.75
N GLY A 200 2.13 6.71 12.26
CA GLY A 200 0.71 7.09 12.22
C GLY A 200 0.10 7.12 10.82
N GLN A 201 0.79 6.53 9.82
CA GLN A 201 0.30 6.48 8.45
C GLN A 201 -0.50 5.20 8.18
N GLY A 202 -1.36 5.24 7.18
CA GLY A 202 -2.27 4.13 6.89
C GLY A 202 -1.68 3.08 5.95
N ILE A 203 -2.33 1.93 5.93
CA ILE A 203 -2.05 0.85 4.98
C ILE A 203 -3.34 0.33 4.36
N ILE A 204 -3.24 -0.12 3.12
CA ILE A 204 -4.25 -0.91 2.42
C ILE A 204 -3.75 -2.35 2.40
N VAL A 205 -4.47 -3.27 3.02
CA VAL A 205 -4.12 -4.70 2.98
C VAL A 205 -4.96 -5.37 1.88
N VAL A 206 -4.27 -5.92 0.90
CA VAL A 206 -4.89 -6.59 -0.25
C VAL A 206 -4.56 -8.08 -0.18
N PRO A 207 -5.53 -8.96 0.04
CA PRO A 207 -5.35 -10.39 -0.14
C PRO A 207 -5.37 -10.67 -1.65
N PHE A 208 -4.18 -10.77 -2.25
CA PHE A 208 -4.05 -11.00 -3.67
C PHE A 208 -4.30 -12.48 -4.01
N ILE A 209 -5.46 -12.77 -4.60
CA ILE A 209 -5.86 -14.13 -4.98
C ILE A 209 -6.15 -14.15 -6.48
N LEU A 210 -5.34 -14.90 -7.23
CA LEU A 210 -5.56 -15.16 -8.65
C LEU A 210 -6.41 -16.41 -8.83
N SER A 211 -7.56 -16.26 -9.46
CA SER A 211 -8.42 -17.37 -9.85
C SER A 211 -7.67 -18.35 -10.76
N GLY A 212 -7.77 -19.63 -10.47
CA GLY A 212 -7.09 -20.71 -11.19
C GLY A 212 -5.60 -20.89 -10.88
N ALA A 213 -4.96 -19.94 -10.19
CA ALA A 213 -3.55 -20.04 -9.78
C ALA A 213 -3.38 -20.13 -8.26
N MET A 214 -4.15 -19.35 -7.51
CA MET A 214 -4.08 -19.27 -6.05
C MET A 214 -5.40 -19.67 -5.37
N GLY A 215 -6.46 -19.83 -6.14
CA GLY A 215 -7.77 -20.29 -5.73
C GLY A 215 -8.51 -20.96 -6.87
N PRO A 216 -9.61 -21.71 -6.60
CA PRO A 216 -10.42 -22.33 -7.64
C PRO A 216 -11.00 -21.29 -8.61
N VAL A 217 -11.09 -21.65 -9.90
CA VAL A 217 -11.69 -20.78 -10.93
C VAL A 217 -13.14 -20.43 -10.62
N SER A 218 -13.85 -21.35 -9.97
CA SER A 218 -15.26 -21.20 -9.61
C SER A 218 -15.55 -20.28 -8.42
N THR A 219 -14.52 -19.78 -7.72
CA THR A 219 -14.66 -18.96 -6.52
C THR A 219 -14.17 -17.53 -6.70
N ALA A 220 -13.86 -17.12 -7.91
CA ALA A 220 -13.41 -15.77 -8.24
C ALA A 220 -14.57 -14.86 -8.58
#